data_701da5be3152f5e206eda31bc1d0b1a4
#
_entry.id   701da5be3152f5e206eda31bc1d0b1a4
#
_cell.length_a   1.000
_cell.length_b   1.000
_cell.length_c   1.000
_cell.angle_alpha   90.00
_cell.angle_beta   90.00
_cell.angle_gamma   90.00
#
_symmetry.space_group_name_H-M   'P 1'
#
loop_
_entity.id
_entity.type
_entity.pdbx_description
1 polymer ?
#
loop_
_entity_poly.entity_id
_entity_poly.type
_entity_poly.pdbx_seq_one_letter_code
_entity_poly.pdbx_strand_id
1 'polypeptide(L)'
;LFGVNAEILIDHAWGYDPCTIKDVKQYKPQSKSVNSGQVLQCAYDNTRAEIIVREMAENLSYELMKKKLMTKKIVLMVGYDIDNMDILDDSYEGEIVKDRYGRLKPRHSRGTANLDEYTYISSDHIDAFVKLYHTITDSRLLIRRLTLVADDVINEDEVKNIQKNTRKQLSFFDDFDLSCGNSEDSAEYSG
;
A
#
# COMPACT_ATOMS: atom_id res chain seq x y z
N LEU A 1 17.93 20.08 -21.11
CA LEU A 1 18.26 19.44 -19.83
C LEU A 1 17.09 19.52 -18.84
N PHE A 2 16.35 20.64 -18.81
CA PHE A 2 15.27 20.89 -17.84
C PHE A 2 13.86 20.77 -18.42
N GLY A 3 13.73 20.61 -19.74
CA GLY A 3 12.44 20.43 -20.42
C GLY A 3 11.46 21.56 -20.08
N VAL A 4 10.20 21.18 -19.84
CA VAL A 4 9.09 22.10 -19.51
C VAL A 4 9.34 22.89 -18.22
N ASN A 5 10.17 22.39 -17.31
CA ASN A 5 10.48 23.07 -16.05
C ASN A 5 11.50 24.22 -16.18
N ALA A 6 12.05 24.44 -17.39
CA ALA A 6 13.03 25.51 -17.59
C ALA A 6 12.47 26.92 -17.34
N GLU A 7 11.23 27.18 -17.78
CA GLU A 7 10.55 28.47 -17.54
C GLU A 7 10.36 28.74 -16.04
N ILE A 8 9.88 27.78 -15.32
CA ILE A 8 9.66 27.89 -13.86
C ILE A 8 10.97 28.19 -13.14
N LEU A 9 12.07 27.53 -13.54
CA LEU A 9 13.40 27.78 -12.95
C LEU A 9 13.92 29.17 -13.27
N ILE A 10 13.70 29.68 -14.47
CA ILE A 10 14.09 31.03 -14.89
C ILE A 10 13.27 32.06 -14.11
N ASP A 11 11.95 31.91 -14.03
CA ASP A 11 11.06 32.80 -13.31
C ASP A 11 11.46 32.91 -11.84
N HIS A 12 11.66 31.76 -11.18
CA HIS A 12 12.10 31.72 -9.79
C HIS A 12 13.50 32.36 -9.60
N ALA A 13 14.42 32.17 -10.54
CA ALA A 13 15.73 32.81 -10.49
C ALA A 13 15.64 34.34 -10.57
N TRP A 14 14.62 34.89 -11.25
CA TRP A 14 14.29 36.30 -11.29
C TRP A 14 13.42 36.78 -10.13
N GLY A 15 13.07 35.90 -9.21
CA GLY A 15 12.22 36.19 -8.06
C GLY A 15 10.72 36.29 -8.39
N TYR A 16 10.33 35.79 -9.56
CA TYR A 16 8.92 35.74 -9.96
C TYR A 16 8.32 34.39 -9.62
N ASP A 17 7.27 34.39 -8.80
CA ASP A 17 6.44 33.22 -8.49
C ASP A 17 4.96 33.61 -8.71
N PRO A 18 4.30 33.07 -9.73
CA PRO A 18 2.87 33.35 -9.99
C PRO A 18 1.94 32.71 -8.95
N CYS A 19 2.46 31.77 -8.13
CA CYS A 19 1.65 31.06 -7.14
C CYS A 19 1.45 31.93 -5.90
N THR A 20 0.19 32.25 -5.60
CA THR A 20 -0.15 32.99 -4.39
C THR A 20 -0.48 32.07 -3.21
N ILE A 21 -0.42 32.61 -1.98
CA ILE A 21 -0.87 31.89 -0.78
C ILE A 21 -2.32 31.44 -0.90
N LYS A 22 -3.15 32.20 -1.63
CA LYS A 22 -4.54 31.84 -1.90
C LYS A 22 -4.64 30.59 -2.77
N ASP A 23 -3.81 30.50 -3.79
CA ASP A 23 -3.77 29.34 -4.70
C ASP A 23 -3.30 28.10 -3.95
N VAL A 24 -2.28 28.22 -3.09
CA VAL A 24 -1.82 27.12 -2.22
C VAL A 24 -2.92 26.65 -1.28
N LYS A 25 -3.69 27.57 -0.67
CA LYS A 25 -4.81 27.21 0.23
C LYS A 25 -5.98 26.57 -0.50
N GLN A 26 -6.21 26.93 -1.75
CA GLN A 26 -7.30 26.38 -2.58
C GLN A 26 -6.90 25.09 -3.29
N TYR A 27 -5.61 24.80 -3.37
CA TYR A 27 -5.12 23.61 -4.03
C TYR A 27 -5.60 22.34 -3.33
N LYS A 28 -6.32 21.51 -4.05
CA LYS A 28 -6.71 20.17 -3.62
C LYS A 28 -5.83 19.17 -4.37
N PRO A 29 -4.96 18.43 -3.65
CA PRO A 29 -4.15 17.40 -4.28
C PRO A 29 -5.02 16.38 -5.01
N GLN A 30 -4.73 16.16 -6.28
CA GLN A 30 -5.40 15.10 -7.06
C GLN A 30 -4.73 13.73 -6.86
N SER A 31 -3.73 13.67 -5.97
CA SER A 31 -3.03 12.43 -5.67
C SER A 31 -3.98 11.45 -5.00
N LYS A 32 -4.15 10.30 -5.63
CA LYS A 32 -4.89 9.16 -5.08
C LYS A 32 -4.00 8.21 -4.29
N SER A 33 -2.92 8.69 -3.73
CA SER A 33 -1.99 7.88 -2.93
C SER A 33 -1.46 8.63 -1.72
N VAL A 34 -1.25 7.88 -0.63
CA VAL A 34 -0.55 8.33 0.57
C VAL A 34 0.70 7.47 0.71
N ASN A 35 1.86 8.09 0.87
CA ASN A 35 3.12 7.38 0.99
C ASN A 35 3.86 7.74 2.28
N SER A 36 4.62 6.77 2.80
CA SER A 36 5.55 6.93 3.90
C SER A 36 6.88 6.31 3.49
N GLY A 37 7.96 7.06 3.57
CA GLY A 37 9.30 6.59 3.20
C GLY A 37 10.30 6.88 4.30
N GLN A 38 11.12 5.88 4.64
CA GLN A 38 12.15 5.98 5.66
C GLN A 38 13.50 5.49 5.13
N VAL A 39 14.54 6.27 5.37
CA VAL A 39 15.93 5.84 5.21
C VAL A 39 16.44 5.44 6.58
N LEU A 40 16.92 4.21 6.70
CA LEU A 40 17.42 3.64 7.95
C LEU A 40 18.79 4.25 8.29
N GLN A 41 19.13 4.36 9.57
CA GLN A 41 20.39 4.97 10.04
C GLN A 41 21.63 4.18 9.57
N CYS A 42 21.51 2.86 9.54
CA CYS A 42 22.52 1.95 9.03
C CYS A 42 21.86 0.83 8.23
N ALA A 43 22.65 -0.06 7.65
CA ALA A 43 22.15 -1.26 7.00
C ALA A 43 21.49 -2.18 8.05
N TYR A 44 20.24 -2.58 7.80
CA TYR A 44 19.48 -3.48 8.67
C TYR A 44 19.35 -4.86 8.02
N ASP A 45 19.42 -5.88 8.85
CA ASP A 45 19.00 -7.23 8.47
C ASP A 45 17.48 -7.31 8.26
N ASN A 46 17.03 -8.41 7.67
CA ASN A 46 15.62 -8.60 7.34
C ASN A 46 14.70 -8.58 8.57
N THR A 47 15.13 -9.11 9.70
CA THR A 47 14.32 -9.17 10.93
C THR A 47 14.08 -7.78 11.49
N ARG A 48 15.14 -6.96 11.56
CA ARG A 48 15.01 -5.58 12.03
C ARG A 48 14.22 -4.71 11.07
N ALA A 49 14.42 -4.90 9.76
CA ALA A 49 13.69 -4.15 8.76
C ALA A 49 12.20 -4.50 8.75
N GLU A 50 11.81 -5.74 9.03
CA GLU A 50 10.41 -6.13 9.18
C GLU A 50 9.72 -5.39 10.33
N ILE A 51 10.40 -5.20 11.48
CA ILE A 51 9.84 -4.43 12.58
C ILE A 51 9.51 -3.00 12.14
N ILE A 52 10.41 -2.38 11.37
CA ILE A 52 10.17 -1.05 10.81
C ILE A 52 9.01 -1.05 9.80
N VAL A 53 8.87 -2.09 8.98
CA VAL A 53 7.72 -2.22 8.07
C VAL A 53 6.40 -2.25 8.85
N ARG A 54 6.34 -2.98 9.98
CA ARG A 54 5.16 -3.04 10.85
C ARG A 54 4.83 -1.67 11.44
N GLU A 55 5.82 -0.98 12.00
CA GLU A 55 5.67 0.36 12.55
C GLU A 55 5.20 1.36 11.47
N MET A 56 5.82 1.33 10.30
CA MET A 56 5.44 2.21 9.19
C MET A 56 4.04 1.92 8.67
N ALA A 57 3.61 0.64 8.62
CA ALA A 57 2.27 0.24 8.21
C ALA A 57 1.21 0.74 9.20
N GLU A 58 1.49 0.66 10.51
CA GLU A 58 0.62 1.21 11.55
C GLU A 58 0.49 2.73 11.44
N ASN A 59 1.61 3.45 11.28
CA ASN A 59 1.63 4.89 11.10
C ASN A 59 0.88 5.32 9.82
N LEU A 60 1.03 4.58 8.72
CA LEU A 60 0.31 4.84 7.47
C LEU A 60 -1.20 4.66 7.65
N SER A 61 -1.62 3.61 8.37
CA SER A 61 -3.03 3.37 8.70
C SER A 61 -3.62 4.49 9.55
N TYR A 62 -2.88 4.97 10.55
CA TYR A 62 -3.28 6.11 11.36
C TYR A 62 -3.44 7.40 10.52
N GLU A 63 -2.52 7.64 9.60
CA GLU A 63 -2.61 8.77 8.66
C GLU A 63 -3.85 8.69 7.76
N LEU A 64 -4.18 7.49 7.24
CA LEU A 64 -5.38 7.26 6.44
C LEU A 64 -6.64 7.51 7.27
N MET A 65 -6.72 6.95 8.47
CA MET A 65 -7.84 7.13 9.39
C MET A 65 -8.05 8.62 9.72
N LYS A 66 -6.97 9.35 10.05
CA LYS A 66 -7.03 10.77 10.37
C LYS A 66 -7.56 11.61 9.19
N LYS A 67 -7.25 11.21 7.97
CA LYS A 67 -7.71 11.87 6.74
C LYS A 67 -9.05 11.33 6.22
N LYS A 68 -9.66 10.36 6.89
CA LYS A 68 -10.86 9.62 6.47
C LYS A 68 -10.71 9.01 5.07
N LEU A 69 -9.53 8.49 4.78
CA LEU A 69 -9.19 7.82 3.54
C LEU A 69 -9.10 6.32 3.76
N MET A 70 -9.51 5.56 2.77
CA MET A 70 -9.42 4.11 2.74
C MET A 70 -8.68 3.67 1.47
N THR A 71 -7.95 2.58 1.53
CA THR A 71 -7.29 1.99 0.37
C THR A 71 -7.62 0.51 0.23
N LYS A 72 -7.56 0.05 -1.02
CA LYS A 72 -7.63 -1.38 -1.37
C LYS A 72 -6.32 -1.88 -1.99
N LYS A 73 -5.35 -0.99 -2.19
CA LYS A 73 -4.12 -1.31 -2.90
C LYS A 73 -2.92 -0.74 -2.17
N ILE A 74 -1.95 -1.61 -1.91
CA ILE A 74 -0.70 -1.24 -1.25
C ILE A 74 0.50 -1.52 -2.14
N VAL A 75 1.53 -0.71 -2.00
CA VAL A 75 2.81 -0.89 -2.68
C VAL A 75 3.94 -0.80 -1.66
N LEU A 76 4.86 -1.74 -1.71
CA LEU A 76 6.08 -1.73 -0.91
C LEU A 76 7.30 -1.66 -1.82
N MET A 77 8.23 -0.79 -1.46
CA MET A 77 9.55 -0.72 -2.08
C MET A 77 10.63 -0.88 -1.02
N VAL A 78 11.55 -1.79 -1.27
CA VAL A 78 12.69 -2.12 -0.38
C VAL A 78 13.98 -1.76 -1.10
N GLY A 79 14.70 -0.80 -0.58
CA GLY A 79 16.00 -0.38 -1.12
C GLY A 79 17.13 -0.98 -0.31
N TYR A 80 18.06 -1.63 -1.00
CA TYR A 80 19.19 -2.30 -0.40
C TYR A 80 20.38 -1.35 -0.20
N ASP A 81 21.23 -1.69 0.78
CA ASP A 81 22.44 -0.93 1.08
C ASP A 81 23.57 -1.25 0.10
N ILE A 82 24.52 -0.32 -0.02
CA ILE A 82 25.76 -0.49 -0.78
C ILE A 82 26.68 -1.51 -0.15
N ASP A 83 26.65 -1.66 1.19
CA ASP A 83 27.46 -2.61 1.94
C ASP A 83 27.20 -4.07 1.51
N ASN A 84 26.08 -4.32 0.83
CA ASN A 84 25.82 -5.63 0.22
C ASN A 84 26.89 -6.03 -0.80
N MET A 85 27.55 -5.08 -1.45
CA MET A 85 28.58 -5.39 -2.45
C MET A 85 29.82 -6.03 -1.83
N ASP A 86 30.04 -5.82 -0.52
CA ASP A 86 31.15 -6.41 0.22
C ASP A 86 30.83 -7.83 0.75
N ILE A 87 29.55 -8.18 0.80
CA ILE A 87 29.07 -9.47 1.35
C ILE A 87 28.56 -10.42 0.27
N LEU A 88 28.18 -9.89 -0.89
CA LEU A 88 27.69 -10.72 -2.00
C LEU A 88 28.86 -11.46 -2.67
N ASP A 89 28.65 -12.71 -2.94
CA ASP A 89 29.54 -13.58 -3.70
C ASP A 89 29.07 -13.71 -5.17
N ASP A 90 29.85 -14.42 -5.98
CA ASP A 90 29.58 -14.67 -7.39
C ASP A 90 28.29 -15.48 -7.64
N SER A 91 27.67 -16.03 -6.59
CA SER A 91 26.41 -16.76 -6.67
C SER A 91 25.17 -15.87 -6.66
N TYR A 92 25.32 -14.55 -6.50
CA TYR A 92 24.20 -13.63 -6.51
C TYR A 92 23.70 -13.39 -7.94
N GLU A 93 22.50 -13.87 -8.22
CA GLU A 93 21.84 -13.75 -9.54
C GLU A 93 20.99 -12.48 -9.69
N GLY A 94 20.89 -11.66 -8.65
CA GLY A 94 20.09 -10.44 -8.67
C GLY A 94 20.75 -9.30 -9.48
N GLU A 95 19.95 -8.39 -9.96
CA GLU A 95 20.43 -7.24 -10.74
C GLU A 95 21.18 -6.24 -9.86
N ILE A 96 22.38 -5.84 -10.29
CA ILE A 96 23.19 -4.80 -9.66
C ILE A 96 23.07 -3.52 -10.50
N VAL A 97 22.77 -2.42 -9.84
CA VAL A 97 22.56 -1.11 -10.47
C VAL A 97 23.52 -0.06 -9.89
N LYS A 98 23.80 0.97 -10.65
CA LYS A 98 24.51 2.15 -10.16
C LYS A 98 23.55 3.16 -9.55
N ASP A 99 23.87 3.65 -8.36
CA ASP A 99 23.14 4.76 -7.76
C ASP A 99 23.49 6.10 -8.43
N ARG A 100 22.87 7.20 -7.94
CA ARG A 100 23.10 8.56 -8.44
C ARG A 100 24.58 9.00 -8.34
N TYR A 101 25.34 8.41 -7.45
CA TYR A 101 26.76 8.71 -7.21
C TYR A 101 27.70 7.73 -7.92
N GLY A 102 27.16 6.84 -8.75
CA GLY A 102 27.93 5.83 -9.48
C GLY A 102 28.33 4.59 -8.67
N ARG A 103 27.86 4.47 -7.41
CA ARG A 103 28.16 3.32 -6.55
C ARG A 103 27.26 2.13 -6.92
N LEU A 104 27.83 0.96 -6.93
CA LEU A 104 27.10 -0.28 -7.19
C LEU A 104 26.27 -0.66 -5.96
N LYS A 105 25.08 -1.19 -6.19
CA LYS A 105 24.21 -1.78 -5.17
C LYS A 105 23.19 -2.72 -5.82
N PRO A 106 22.61 -3.66 -5.05
CA PRO A 106 21.50 -4.45 -5.53
C PRO A 106 20.31 -3.55 -5.93
N ARG A 107 19.62 -3.94 -7.01
CA ARG A 107 18.40 -3.27 -7.43
C ARG A 107 17.34 -3.37 -6.35
N HIS A 108 16.62 -2.25 -6.10
CA HIS A 108 15.51 -2.24 -5.16
C HIS A 108 14.41 -3.22 -5.56
N SER A 109 13.82 -3.89 -4.58
CA SER A 109 12.63 -4.70 -4.78
C SER A 109 11.37 -3.84 -4.68
N ARG A 110 10.38 -4.15 -5.50
CA ARG A 110 9.07 -3.49 -5.47
C ARG A 110 7.98 -4.53 -5.68
N GLY A 111 6.94 -4.44 -4.86
CA GLY A 111 5.76 -5.26 -4.99
C GLY A 111 4.48 -4.46 -4.77
N THR A 112 3.39 -5.02 -5.24
CA THR A 112 2.04 -4.47 -5.08
C THR A 112 1.13 -5.61 -4.61
N ALA A 113 0.26 -5.32 -3.66
CA ALA A 113 -0.77 -6.24 -3.21
C ALA A 113 -2.12 -5.53 -3.16
N ASN A 114 -3.18 -6.27 -3.45
CA ASN A 114 -4.55 -5.80 -3.27
C ASN A 114 -5.11 -6.40 -1.98
N LEU A 115 -5.86 -5.60 -1.24
CA LEU A 115 -6.68 -6.01 -0.11
C LEU A 115 -8.05 -6.46 -0.62
N ASP A 116 -8.74 -7.26 0.17
CA ASP A 116 -10.07 -7.76 -0.20
C ASP A 116 -11.08 -6.61 -0.27
N GLU A 117 -11.00 -5.69 0.70
CA GLU A 117 -11.89 -4.54 0.81
C GLU A 117 -11.11 -3.24 1.03
N TYR A 118 -11.78 -2.11 0.82
CA TYR A 118 -11.25 -0.82 1.21
C TYR A 118 -11.19 -0.70 2.73
N THR A 119 -10.01 -0.45 3.27
CA THR A 119 -9.80 -0.39 4.71
C THR A 119 -8.80 0.70 5.10
N TYR A 120 -8.82 1.14 6.34
CA TYR A 120 -7.76 1.85 7.04
C TYR A 120 -7.35 1.11 8.32
N ILE A 121 -7.84 -0.13 8.50
CA ILE A 121 -7.58 -0.93 9.70
C ILE A 121 -6.11 -1.32 9.73
N SER A 122 -5.47 -1.04 10.86
CA SER A 122 -4.03 -1.22 11.02
C SER A 122 -3.60 -2.68 10.91
N SER A 123 -4.36 -3.63 11.46
CA SER A 123 -4.07 -5.06 11.36
C SER A 123 -4.01 -5.53 9.91
N ASP A 124 -4.99 -5.13 9.10
CA ASP A 124 -5.09 -5.54 7.70
C ASP A 124 -3.89 -5.06 6.88
N HIS A 125 -3.49 -3.79 7.14
CA HIS A 125 -2.32 -3.21 6.48
C HIS A 125 -1.03 -3.86 6.95
N ILE A 126 -0.84 -4.08 8.25
CA ILE A 126 0.35 -4.73 8.80
C ILE A 126 0.52 -6.12 8.19
N ASP A 127 -0.53 -6.95 8.21
CA ASP A 127 -0.48 -8.31 7.69
C ASP A 127 -0.19 -8.33 6.19
N ALA A 128 -0.84 -7.43 5.42
CA ALA A 128 -0.62 -7.32 3.99
C ALA A 128 0.79 -6.84 3.64
N PHE A 129 1.31 -5.81 4.32
CA PHE A 129 2.66 -5.32 4.09
C PHE A 129 3.73 -6.33 4.50
N VAL A 130 3.56 -7.03 5.62
CA VAL A 130 4.49 -8.07 6.06
C VAL A 130 4.50 -9.25 5.10
N LYS A 131 3.34 -9.71 4.65
CA LYS A 131 3.24 -10.76 3.62
C LYS A 131 3.93 -10.34 2.31
N LEU A 132 3.69 -9.10 1.88
CA LEU A 132 4.31 -8.56 0.69
C LEU A 132 5.83 -8.43 0.86
N TYR A 133 6.29 -7.98 2.05
CA TYR A 133 7.70 -7.88 2.40
C TYR A 133 8.42 -9.22 2.26
N HIS A 134 7.89 -10.28 2.84
CA HIS A 134 8.47 -11.63 2.71
C HIS A 134 8.47 -12.16 1.27
N THR A 135 7.52 -11.70 0.46
CA THR A 135 7.42 -12.14 -0.94
C THR A 135 8.48 -11.48 -1.83
N ILE A 136 8.81 -10.20 -1.58
CA ILE A 136 9.67 -9.43 -2.49
C ILE A 136 11.11 -9.27 -2.02
N THR A 137 11.38 -9.53 -0.73
CA THR A 137 12.69 -9.26 -0.14
C THR A 137 13.60 -10.49 -0.20
N ASP A 138 14.84 -10.30 -0.63
CA ASP A 138 15.88 -11.31 -0.51
C ASP A 138 16.47 -11.28 0.91
N SER A 139 16.36 -12.39 1.63
CA SER A 139 16.80 -12.52 3.03
C SER A 139 18.30 -12.37 3.23
N ARG A 140 19.10 -12.47 2.18
CA ARG A 140 20.56 -12.33 2.22
C ARG A 140 21.01 -10.87 2.19
N LEU A 141 20.12 -9.93 1.80
CA LEU A 141 20.49 -8.56 1.54
C LEU A 141 20.19 -7.64 2.74
N LEU A 142 21.12 -6.75 3.00
CA LEU A 142 20.96 -5.67 3.97
C LEU A 142 20.09 -4.54 3.39
N ILE A 143 19.18 -4.04 4.19
CA ILE A 143 18.17 -3.05 3.79
C ILE A 143 18.57 -1.66 4.30
N ARG A 144 18.40 -0.65 3.46
CA ARG A 144 18.71 0.75 3.76
C ARG A 144 17.52 1.68 3.68
N ARG A 145 16.53 1.35 2.87
CA ARG A 145 15.37 2.21 2.64
C ARG A 145 14.10 1.39 2.51
N LEU A 146 13.05 1.88 3.16
CA LEU A 146 11.70 1.34 3.03
C LEU A 146 10.77 2.45 2.54
N THR A 147 9.83 2.11 1.67
CA THR A 147 8.77 3.03 1.22
C THR A 147 7.47 2.24 1.11
N LEU A 148 6.49 2.66 1.89
CA LEU A 148 5.15 2.10 1.90
C LEU A 148 4.20 3.09 1.24
N VAL A 149 3.32 2.60 0.40
CA VAL A 149 2.33 3.41 -0.32
C VAL A 149 0.96 2.77 -0.19
N ALA A 150 0.00 3.55 0.27
CA ALA A 150 -1.42 3.29 0.10
C ALA A 150 -1.83 3.93 -1.23
N ASP A 151 -2.13 3.11 -2.23
CA ASP A 151 -2.48 3.55 -3.58
C ASP A 151 -4.00 3.49 -3.78
N ASP A 152 -4.51 4.24 -4.75
CA ASP A 152 -5.94 4.30 -5.06
C ASP A 152 -6.83 4.60 -3.84
N VAL A 153 -6.41 5.61 -3.06
CA VAL A 153 -7.14 6.04 -1.86
C VAL A 153 -8.43 6.76 -2.24
N ILE A 154 -9.50 6.45 -1.54
CA ILE A 154 -10.81 7.08 -1.67
C ILE A 154 -11.35 7.51 -0.31
N ASN A 155 -12.29 8.45 -0.29
CA ASN A 155 -12.92 8.87 0.96
C ASN A 155 -13.86 7.79 1.52
N GLU A 156 -13.94 7.71 2.85
CA GLU A 156 -14.84 6.78 3.55
C GLU A 156 -16.29 6.90 3.08
N ASP A 157 -16.76 8.10 2.77
CA ASP A 157 -18.14 8.34 2.27
C ASP A 157 -18.34 7.77 0.86
N GLU A 158 -17.31 7.78 0.02
CA GLU A 158 -17.35 7.17 -1.31
C GLU A 158 -17.42 5.63 -1.20
N VAL A 159 -16.68 5.04 -0.27
CA VAL A 159 -16.75 3.57 0.00
C VAL A 159 -18.16 3.17 0.41
N LYS A 160 -18.79 3.91 1.33
CA LYS A 160 -20.18 3.65 1.76
C LYS A 160 -21.18 3.72 0.59
N ASN A 161 -20.95 4.62 -0.35
CA ASN A 161 -21.79 4.73 -1.54
C ASN A 161 -21.57 3.56 -2.52
N ILE A 162 -20.32 3.13 -2.70
CA ILE A 162 -19.98 1.95 -3.53
C ILE A 162 -20.64 0.70 -2.94
N GLN A 163 -20.53 0.48 -1.63
CA GLN A 163 -21.14 -0.67 -0.95
C GLN A 163 -22.67 -0.68 -1.03
N LYS A 164 -23.31 0.48 -0.94
CA LYS A 164 -24.77 0.61 -1.12
C LYS A 164 -25.22 0.29 -2.54
N ASN A 165 -24.39 0.64 -3.54
CA ASN A 165 -24.72 0.41 -4.95
C ASN A 165 -24.36 -1.01 -5.41
N THR A 166 -23.47 -1.69 -4.71
CA THR A 166 -23.23 -3.13 -4.90
C THR A 166 -24.35 -3.89 -4.22
N ARG A 167 -25.57 -3.83 -4.77
CA ARG A 167 -26.65 -4.69 -4.37
C ARG A 167 -26.17 -6.13 -4.58
N LYS A 168 -26.00 -6.90 -3.51
CA LYS A 168 -25.95 -8.36 -3.58
C LYS A 168 -27.20 -8.76 -4.36
N GLN A 169 -27.01 -9.29 -5.55
CA GLN A 169 -28.08 -9.98 -6.24
C GLN A 169 -28.38 -11.21 -5.38
N LEU A 170 -29.43 -11.10 -4.56
CA LEU A 170 -29.96 -12.24 -3.83
C LEU A 170 -30.30 -13.29 -4.89
N SER A 171 -29.71 -14.46 -4.80
CA SER A 171 -30.10 -15.59 -5.62
C SER A 171 -31.57 -15.86 -5.36
N PHE A 172 -32.38 -15.91 -6.41
CA PHE A 172 -33.80 -16.19 -6.33
C PHE A 172 -34.11 -17.59 -5.71
N PHE A 173 -33.06 -18.39 -5.53
CA PHE A 173 -33.12 -19.74 -5.00
C PHE A 173 -32.78 -19.88 -3.52
N ASP A 174 -32.22 -18.84 -2.88
CA ASP A 174 -31.88 -18.92 -1.45
C ASP A 174 -33.09 -18.86 -0.52
N ASP A 175 -34.28 -18.40 -1.02
CA ASP A 175 -35.52 -18.32 -0.26
C ASP A 175 -36.42 -19.58 -0.43
N PHE A 176 -36.04 -20.56 -1.26
CA PHE A 176 -36.92 -21.66 -1.59
C PHE A 176 -36.73 -22.91 -0.70
N ASP A 177 -35.72 -22.94 0.15
CA ASP A 177 -35.39 -24.12 0.99
C ASP A 177 -36.02 -24.11 2.40
N LEU A 178 -36.93 -23.17 2.72
CA LEU A 178 -37.49 -23.04 4.06
C LEU A 178 -38.99 -23.39 4.19
N SER A 179 -39.64 -23.95 3.17
CA SER A 179 -41.08 -24.25 3.26
C SER A 179 -41.49 -25.67 2.81
N CYS A 180 -40.69 -26.69 3.08
CA CYS A 180 -41.13 -28.06 3.06
C CYS A 180 -40.90 -28.67 4.45
N GLY A 181 -41.66 -28.17 5.42
CA GLY A 181 -41.76 -28.76 6.76
C GLY A 181 -42.90 -29.73 6.83
N ASN A 182 -42.60 -30.92 7.20
CA ASN A 182 -43.36 -32.04 7.65
C ASN A 182 -44.77 -31.75 8.15
N SER A 183 -45.77 -32.31 7.47
CA SER A 183 -47.04 -32.71 8.06
C SER A 183 -47.07 -34.22 8.11
N GLU A 184 -46.62 -34.80 9.21
CA GLU A 184 -46.92 -36.16 9.59
C GLU A 184 -48.31 -36.15 10.23
N ASP A 185 -49.30 -36.56 9.45
CA ASP A 185 -50.61 -36.96 9.96
C ASP A 185 -50.49 -38.32 10.63
N SER A 186 -50.52 -38.33 11.97
CA SER A 186 -50.76 -39.51 12.79
C SER A 186 -52.25 -39.74 12.88
N ALA A 187 -52.75 -40.64 12.07
CA ALA A 187 -54.06 -41.19 12.26
C ALA A 187 -54.01 -42.42 13.19
N GLU A 188 -54.40 -42.23 14.43
CA GLU A 188 -54.80 -43.30 15.33
C GLU A 188 -56.08 -43.96 14.81
N TYR A 189 -56.06 -45.29 14.65
CA TYR A 189 -57.26 -46.14 14.58
C TYR A 189 -57.23 -47.07 15.77
N SER A 190 -58.18 -46.81 16.70
CA SER A 190 -58.60 -47.74 17.72
C SER A 190 -59.55 -48.76 17.10
N GLY A 191 -59.40 -50.02 17.45
CA GLY A 191 -60.31 -51.12 17.18
C GLY A 191 -59.71 -52.39 17.72
#